data_d0d5d4baf49ea89d662dd044c9356597
#
_entry.id   d0d5d4baf49ea89d662dd044c9356597
#
_cell.length_a   1.000
_cell.length_b   1.000
_cell.length_c   1.000
_cell.angle_alpha   90.00
_cell.angle_beta   90.00
_cell.angle_gamma   90.00
#
_symmetry.space_group_name_H-M   'P 1'
#
loop_
_entity.id
_entity.type
_entity.pdbx_description
1 polymer ?
#
loop_
_entity_poly.entity_id
_entity_poly.type
_entity_poly.pdbx_seq_one_letter_code
_entity_poly.pdbx_strand_id
1 'polypeptide(L)'
;TLMALVVAVLFALVVAACGGTSGGGDGEDSGGDGGGGEDAAVDLPECPVDALENVTAADPVEVTVWHSYVAKTQQALEDLAAQYNDSQDRVVVRVESQGNSYSELQRKYQQAIPSGDLPGIAILEDTQNQSMADSGTVIPLDSCDAADDSFDTEDFLPIALDYYAIDDVVWPVSMNLSTPILYYNRKHFEQAGLDPDNPPTTLAEMRDAAQAIADANIPGIEAPWVQVSNPSFVESWMTGAGVELVNNGNGRDEPATAATIDGNEQLLDLFNYLNDMVDDGLLNPLPDTEGQIDQYTAMATQRSSMAIETTTAATSIEAFLKGQLDTSQLSSDGRINVEGLDLAGLDIDAAPLPGVEEPGRPQVGGGVYYITNTTPPEVQAAAWDFVKFINSTESQVFNNLQGSYMPLLESAVDDPELKATWEDTLSGQWLALGFNQLQTGVDPEAPGITLGPYTEFRDELGTALEDMYFNDGDPADVLGQAQANIDEAITRYQEENF
;
A
#
# COMPACT_ATOMS: atom_id res chain seq x y z
N THR A 1 15.46 49.06 28.07
CA THR A 1 16.89 49.18 28.33
C THR A 1 17.59 47.90 27.91
N LEU A 2 18.15 47.93 26.75
CA LEU A 2 19.56 47.85 26.36
C LEU A 2 20.31 46.63 26.93
N MET A 3 20.80 45.69 26.09
CA MET A 3 22.12 45.82 25.50
C MET A 3 22.38 44.69 24.49
N ALA A 4 22.76 45.08 23.28
CA ALA A 4 23.27 44.20 22.23
C ALA A 4 24.70 43.75 22.56
N LEU A 5 25.09 42.56 22.14
CA LEU A 5 26.49 42.17 21.99
C LEU A 5 26.67 41.43 20.67
N VAL A 6 27.39 42.08 19.76
CA VAL A 6 27.92 41.59 18.49
C VAL A 6 29.23 40.87 18.78
N VAL A 7 29.41 39.64 18.29
CA VAL A 7 30.74 39.01 18.16
C VAL A 7 30.93 38.60 16.72
N ALA A 8 31.82 39.30 16.05
CA ALA A 8 32.35 38.95 14.74
C ALA A 8 33.52 37.95 14.91
N VAL A 9 33.56 36.87 14.17
CA VAL A 9 34.72 35.99 14.02
C VAL A 9 35.11 35.94 12.54
N LEU A 10 36.39 36.30 12.34
CA LEU A 10 37.07 36.43 11.06
C LEU A 10 37.32 35.05 10.42
N PHE A 11 37.06 34.97 9.13
CA PHE A 11 37.54 33.94 8.22
C PHE A 11 39.00 34.22 7.84
N ALA A 12 39.86 33.20 7.96
CA ALA A 12 41.20 33.18 7.37
C ALA A 12 41.25 32.20 6.20
N LEU A 13 41.31 32.73 4.99
CA LEU A 13 41.62 32.02 3.76
C LEU A 13 43.11 31.64 3.76
N VAL A 14 43.42 30.36 3.45
CA VAL A 14 44.75 29.96 3.01
C VAL A 14 44.62 29.39 1.59
N VAL A 15 45.09 30.16 0.62
CA VAL A 15 45.33 29.75 -0.76
C VAL A 15 46.77 29.20 -0.83
N ALA A 16 46.94 27.99 -1.29
CA ALA A 16 48.25 27.48 -1.72
C ALA A 16 48.16 27.05 -3.17
N ALA A 17 48.76 27.87 -4.06
CA ALA A 17 49.01 27.55 -5.44
C ALA A 17 50.48 27.10 -5.62
N CYS A 18 50.74 26.05 -6.42
CA CYS A 18 51.96 25.79 -7.18
C CYS A 18 51.58 24.80 -8.28
N GLY A 19 51.61 25.04 -9.57
CA GLY A 19 52.74 25.63 -10.30
C GLY A 19 53.44 24.52 -11.06
N GLY A 20 53.06 24.22 -12.21
CA GLY A 20 53.37 23.92 -13.58
C GLY A 20 54.70 23.22 -13.86
N THR A 21 54.69 22.29 -14.87
CA THR A 21 55.51 22.50 -16.06
C THR A 21 55.20 21.42 -17.13
N SER A 22 55.16 21.85 -18.34
CA SER A 22 54.98 21.19 -19.64
C SER A 22 56.11 20.23 -19.97
N GLY A 23 55.77 19.16 -20.70
CA GLY A 23 56.71 18.36 -21.47
C GLY A 23 55.93 17.42 -22.40
N GLY A 24 55.96 17.71 -23.72
CA GLY A 24 55.33 16.92 -24.77
C GLY A 24 56.11 15.67 -25.12
N GLY A 25 55.45 14.74 -25.76
CA GLY A 25 56.00 13.55 -26.35
C GLY A 25 54.93 12.70 -27.02
N ASP A 26 55.01 12.66 -28.38
CA ASP A 26 54.18 11.88 -29.29
C ASP A 26 54.32 10.37 -29.06
N GLY A 27 53.28 9.61 -29.41
CA GLY A 27 53.46 8.19 -29.72
C GLY A 27 52.26 7.26 -29.51
N GLU A 28 51.48 7.05 -30.56
CA GLU A 28 50.82 5.81 -31.02
C GLU A 28 49.97 4.94 -30.11
N ASP A 29 48.69 4.94 -30.46
CA ASP A 29 47.78 3.84 -30.79
C ASP A 29 48.02 2.47 -30.14
N SER A 30 47.04 2.03 -29.36
CA SER A 30 46.47 0.67 -29.41
C SER A 30 45.30 0.44 -28.43
N GLY A 31 44.18 -0.01 -29.02
CA GLY A 31 43.37 -1.08 -28.44
C GLY A 31 42.50 -0.73 -27.26
N GLY A 32 41.21 -0.59 -27.56
CA GLY A 32 40.15 -0.52 -26.58
C GLY A 32 40.16 -1.67 -25.55
N ASP A 33 39.88 -1.29 -24.34
CA ASP A 33 39.28 -2.20 -23.40
C ASP A 33 38.10 -1.40 -22.76
N GLY A 34 36.91 -1.94 -22.97
CA GLY A 34 35.71 -1.39 -22.37
C GLY A 34 35.82 -1.54 -20.84
N GLY A 35 36.08 -0.42 -20.18
CA GLY A 35 35.88 -0.37 -18.74
C GLY A 35 34.38 -0.46 -18.49
N GLY A 36 33.94 -1.65 -18.11
CA GLY A 36 32.71 -1.81 -17.37
C GLY A 36 32.83 -0.93 -16.12
N GLY A 37 31.94 -0.01 -15.92
CA GLY A 37 31.78 0.59 -14.60
C GLY A 37 31.55 -0.57 -13.63
N GLU A 38 32.44 -0.73 -12.67
CA GLU A 38 32.12 -1.45 -11.45
C GLU A 38 31.00 -0.62 -10.82
N ASP A 39 29.77 -1.11 -10.91
CA ASP A 39 28.68 -0.63 -10.07
C ASP A 39 29.22 -0.69 -8.65
N ALA A 40 29.35 0.46 -8.00
CA ALA A 40 29.75 0.49 -6.61
C ALA A 40 28.64 -0.23 -5.86
N ALA A 41 28.94 -1.45 -5.36
CA ALA A 41 28.00 -2.20 -4.56
C ALA A 41 27.51 -1.30 -3.45
N VAL A 42 26.20 -1.07 -3.38
CA VAL A 42 25.58 -0.32 -2.27
C VAL A 42 25.93 -1.07 -1.00
N ASP A 43 26.53 -0.38 -0.02
CA ASP A 43 26.90 -0.98 1.26
C ASP A 43 25.62 -1.09 2.11
N LEU A 44 24.89 -2.19 1.92
CA LEU A 44 23.62 -2.45 2.60
C LEU A 44 23.86 -2.79 4.08
N PRO A 45 22.96 -2.41 4.99
CA PRO A 45 23.00 -2.84 6.38
C PRO A 45 23.04 -4.37 6.50
N GLU A 46 23.96 -4.91 7.30
CA GLU A 46 24.08 -6.36 7.55
C GLU A 46 22.88 -6.86 8.40
N CYS A 47 22.40 -8.07 8.12
CA CYS A 47 21.43 -8.77 8.96
C CYS A 47 22.16 -9.71 9.93
N PRO A 48 22.15 -9.47 11.25
CA PRO A 48 23.00 -10.18 12.19
C PRO A 48 22.37 -11.51 12.69
N VAL A 49 21.98 -12.40 11.78
CA VAL A 49 21.23 -13.64 12.08
C VAL A 49 21.88 -14.50 13.16
N ASP A 50 23.21 -14.58 13.20
CA ASP A 50 23.96 -15.35 14.17
C ASP A 50 23.85 -14.81 15.62
N ALA A 51 23.42 -13.57 15.80
CA ALA A 51 23.31 -12.97 17.13
C ALA A 51 22.27 -13.69 18.01
N LEU A 52 21.29 -14.37 17.41
CA LEU A 52 20.28 -15.15 18.13
C LEU A 52 20.85 -16.42 18.79
N GLU A 53 22.00 -16.93 18.35
CA GLU A 53 22.63 -18.11 18.94
C GLU A 53 23.02 -17.90 20.41
N ASN A 54 23.29 -16.67 20.81
CA ASN A 54 23.66 -16.29 22.16
C ASN A 54 22.47 -16.07 23.10
N VAL A 55 21.25 -16.03 22.58
CA VAL A 55 20.04 -15.80 23.36
C VAL A 55 19.53 -17.11 23.95
N THR A 56 19.12 -17.07 25.22
CA THR A 56 18.73 -18.28 25.99
C THR A 56 17.35 -18.07 26.65
N ALA A 57 16.66 -19.16 26.96
CA ALA A 57 15.41 -19.16 27.72
C ALA A 57 15.52 -18.51 29.12
N ALA A 58 16.72 -18.40 29.68
CA ALA A 58 16.93 -17.77 30.99
C ALA A 58 17.01 -16.22 30.90
N ASP A 59 17.33 -15.72 29.71
CA ASP A 59 17.43 -14.29 29.38
C ASP A 59 16.89 -14.05 27.95
N PRO A 60 15.58 -14.11 27.77
CA PRO A 60 14.99 -13.99 26.44
C PRO A 60 15.07 -12.54 25.93
N VAL A 61 15.16 -12.41 24.61
CA VAL A 61 15.11 -11.12 23.92
C VAL A 61 13.67 -10.71 23.67
N GLU A 62 13.34 -9.45 23.91
CA GLU A 62 12.05 -8.86 23.60
C GLU A 62 12.11 -8.13 22.25
N VAL A 63 11.16 -8.41 21.35
CA VAL A 63 10.94 -7.72 20.08
C VAL A 63 9.61 -7.00 20.13
N THR A 64 9.65 -5.68 20.04
CA THR A 64 8.43 -4.86 19.93
C THR A 64 8.06 -4.71 18.46
N VAL A 65 6.79 -4.92 18.14
CA VAL A 65 6.21 -4.77 16.79
C VAL A 65 5.20 -3.64 16.82
N TRP A 66 5.47 -2.56 16.10
CA TRP A 66 4.51 -1.46 15.93
C TRP A 66 3.63 -1.69 14.71
N HIS A 67 2.32 -1.44 14.86
CA HIS A 67 1.34 -1.57 13.79
C HIS A 67 0.17 -0.59 13.96
N SER A 68 -0.61 -0.42 12.88
CA SER A 68 -1.86 0.35 12.86
C SER A 68 -3.10 -0.51 12.53
N TYR A 69 -2.97 -1.83 12.54
CA TYR A 69 -4.07 -2.73 12.22
C TYR A 69 -5.22 -2.65 13.22
N VAL A 70 -6.43 -2.92 12.72
CA VAL A 70 -7.67 -2.91 13.49
C VAL A 70 -8.44 -4.22 13.31
N ALA A 71 -9.39 -4.47 14.17
CA ALA A 71 -10.35 -5.57 14.09
C ALA A 71 -9.69 -6.95 13.84
N LYS A 72 -10.11 -7.67 12.79
CA LYS A 72 -9.64 -9.04 12.50
C LYS A 72 -8.16 -9.10 12.16
N THR A 73 -7.63 -8.12 11.45
CA THR A 73 -6.22 -8.08 11.06
C THR A 73 -5.31 -7.90 12.28
N GLN A 74 -5.71 -7.03 13.22
CA GLN A 74 -5.01 -6.88 14.49
C GLN A 74 -5.04 -8.21 15.26
N GLN A 75 -6.22 -8.84 15.36
CA GLN A 75 -6.34 -10.11 16.09
C GLN A 75 -5.48 -11.22 15.46
N ALA A 76 -5.44 -11.31 14.13
CA ALA A 76 -4.60 -12.29 13.43
C ALA A 76 -3.11 -12.08 13.74
N LEU A 77 -2.63 -10.84 13.77
CA LEU A 77 -1.24 -10.53 14.14
C LEU A 77 -0.95 -10.88 15.61
N GLU A 78 -1.86 -10.53 16.54
CA GLU A 78 -1.73 -10.88 17.95
C GLU A 78 -1.71 -12.40 18.17
N ASP A 79 -2.56 -13.14 17.45
CA ASP A 79 -2.62 -14.61 17.51
C ASP A 79 -1.35 -15.25 16.94
N LEU A 80 -0.80 -14.74 15.84
CA LEU A 80 0.48 -15.20 15.27
C LEU A 80 1.64 -14.94 16.25
N ALA A 81 1.69 -13.77 16.86
CA ALA A 81 2.69 -13.46 17.88
C ALA A 81 2.57 -14.38 19.12
N ALA A 82 1.35 -14.70 19.53
CA ALA A 82 1.11 -15.66 20.62
C ALA A 82 1.56 -17.07 20.24
N GLN A 83 1.23 -17.55 19.03
CA GLN A 83 1.67 -18.85 18.52
C GLN A 83 3.21 -18.94 18.45
N TYR A 84 3.87 -17.88 17.97
CA TYR A 84 5.33 -17.81 17.96
C TYR A 84 5.90 -17.87 19.38
N ASN A 85 5.39 -17.06 20.31
CA ASN A 85 5.83 -17.06 21.71
C ASN A 85 5.63 -18.42 22.39
N ASP A 86 4.57 -19.16 22.06
CA ASP A 86 4.29 -20.49 22.60
C ASP A 86 5.18 -21.59 21.98
N SER A 87 5.74 -21.35 20.79
CA SER A 87 6.55 -22.33 20.05
C SER A 87 8.01 -22.42 20.53
N GLN A 88 8.51 -21.40 21.20
CA GLN A 88 9.90 -21.28 21.64
C GLN A 88 9.98 -20.43 22.93
N ASP A 89 11.17 -20.33 23.56
CA ASP A 89 11.37 -19.68 24.86
C ASP A 89 12.54 -18.66 24.88
N ARG A 90 13.15 -18.37 23.74
CA ARG A 90 14.29 -17.43 23.61
C ARG A 90 13.86 -16.01 23.23
N VAL A 91 12.74 -15.86 22.55
CA VAL A 91 12.24 -14.57 22.06
C VAL A 91 10.84 -14.32 22.59
N VAL A 92 10.55 -13.07 22.95
CA VAL A 92 9.22 -12.62 23.33
C VAL A 92 8.79 -11.51 22.39
N VAL A 93 7.85 -11.77 21.51
CA VAL A 93 7.26 -10.77 20.62
C VAL A 93 6.12 -10.05 21.32
N ARG A 94 6.17 -8.72 21.33
CA ARG A 94 5.11 -7.84 21.83
C ARG A 94 4.56 -6.99 20.70
N VAL A 95 3.28 -7.16 20.42
CA VAL A 95 2.55 -6.39 19.42
C VAL A 95 1.97 -5.14 20.10
N GLU A 96 2.27 -3.97 19.55
CA GLU A 96 1.85 -2.67 20.10
C GLU A 96 1.15 -1.84 19.01
N SER A 97 -0.14 -1.63 19.18
CA SER A 97 -0.91 -0.72 18.32
C SER A 97 -0.48 0.73 18.55
N GLN A 98 -0.18 1.42 17.46
CA GLN A 98 0.20 2.85 17.46
C GLN A 98 -0.94 3.76 17.01
N GLY A 99 -2.14 3.24 16.88
CA GLY A 99 -3.32 3.91 16.34
C GLY A 99 -3.97 3.03 15.27
N ASN A 100 -4.80 3.63 14.45
CA ASN A 100 -5.55 2.97 13.37
C ASN A 100 -5.23 3.56 11.98
N SER A 101 -4.15 4.35 11.87
CA SER A 101 -3.69 5.01 10.65
C SER A 101 -2.23 4.70 10.37
N TYR A 102 -1.94 4.27 9.15
CA TYR A 102 -0.57 4.10 8.67
C TYR A 102 0.18 5.44 8.64
N SER A 103 -0.45 6.53 8.22
CA SER A 103 0.15 7.86 8.18
C SER A 103 0.53 8.34 9.59
N GLU A 104 -0.31 8.08 10.60
CA GLU A 104 0.02 8.41 12.00
C GLU A 104 1.19 7.56 12.52
N LEU A 105 1.22 6.26 12.21
CA LEU A 105 2.31 5.37 12.57
C LEU A 105 3.62 5.80 11.90
N GLN A 106 3.59 6.12 10.60
CA GLN A 106 4.76 6.64 9.87
C GLN A 106 5.30 7.91 10.52
N ARG A 107 4.43 8.86 10.84
CA ARG A 107 4.83 10.09 11.52
C ARG A 107 5.44 9.81 12.90
N LYS A 108 4.91 8.87 13.67
CA LYS A 108 5.48 8.46 14.97
C LYS A 108 6.86 7.82 14.79
N TYR A 109 7.01 6.97 13.78
CA TYR A 109 8.29 6.34 13.45
C TYR A 109 9.36 7.41 13.13
N GLN A 110 9.06 8.32 12.22
CA GLN A 110 9.95 9.40 11.83
C GLN A 110 10.34 10.29 13.05
N GLN A 111 9.40 10.59 13.94
CA GLN A 111 9.66 11.35 15.16
C GLN A 111 10.55 10.59 16.16
N ALA A 112 10.54 9.26 16.13
CA ALA A 112 11.36 8.44 17.01
C ALA A 112 12.81 8.25 16.50
N ILE A 113 13.07 8.44 15.19
CA ILE A 113 14.42 8.29 14.61
C ILE A 113 15.50 9.05 15.39
N PRO A 114 15.36 10.36 15.69
CA PRO A 114 16.41 11.11 16.37
C PRO A 114 16.71 10.64 17.80
N SER A 115 15.75 9.99 18.47
CA SER A 115 15.96 9.44 19.84
C SER A 115 16.50 8.02 19.82
N GLY A 116 16.35 7.31 18.70
CA GLY A 116 16.68 5.88 18.57
C GLY A 116 15.69 4.94 19.27
N ASP A 117 14.53 5.46 19.73
CA ASP A 117 13.49 4.67 20.41
C ASP A 117 12.57 4.00 19.36
N LEU A 118 13.18 3.26 18.43
CA LEU A 118 12.46 2.54 17.38
C LEU A 118 12.09 1.11 17.83
N PRO A 119 11.00 0.52 17.29
CA PRO A 119 10.63 -0.87 17.56
C PRO A 119 11.63 -1.83 16.90
N GLY A 120 11.57 -3.12 17.24
CA GLY A 120 12.29 -4.16 16.51
C GLY A 120 11.75 -4.35 15.10
N ILE A 121 10.41 -4.21 14.95
CA ILE A 121 9.70 -4.29 13.67
C ILE A 121 8.67 -3.15 13.61
N ALA A 122 8.63 -2.43 12.49
CA ALA A 122 7.54 -1.53 12.13
C ALA A 122 6.73 -2.12 10.97
N ILE A 123 5.40 -2.19 11.12
CA ILE A 123 4.50 -2.60 10.03
C ILE A 123 3.88 -1.34 9.46
N LEU A 124 4.34 -0.94 8.28
CA LEU A 124 3.89 0.27 7.60
C LEU A 124 3.12 -0.08 6.32
N GLU A 125 2.52 0.91 5.72
CA GLU A 125 1.96 0.79 4.38
C GLU A 125 3.09 0.62 3.35
N ASP A 126 2.85 -0.18 2.36
CA ASP A 126 3.80 -0.49 1.27
C ASP A 126 4.30 0.75 0.51
N THR A 127 3.50 1.80 0.44
CA THR A 127 3.86 3.09 -0.17
C THR A 127 5.02 3.80 0.52
N GLN A 128 5.38 3.41 1.75
CA GLN A 128 6.48 4.01 2.50
C GLN A 128 7.86 3.46 2.11
N ASN A 129 7.93 2.59 1.11
CA ASN A 129 9.14 1.85 0.76
C ASN A 129 10.35 2.77 0.51
N GLN A 130 10.22 3.79 -0.35
CA GLN A 130 11.31 4.73 -0.62
C GLN A 130 11.74 5.50 0.63
N SER A 131 10.78 6.06 1.37
CA SER A 131 11.12 6.85 2.57
C SER A 131 11.81 6.02 3.65
N MET A 132 11.47 4.74 3.76
CA MET A 132 12.09 3.82 4.71
C MET A 132 13.50 3.41 4.26
N ALA A 133 13.71 3.14 2.98
CA ALA A 133 15.04 2.90 2.42
C ALA A 133 15.97 4.09 2.67
N ASP A 134 15.51 5.31 2.35
CA ASP A 134 16.29 6.55 2.51
C ASP A 134 16.53 6.92 3.97
N SER A 135 15.68 6.46 4.90
CA SER A 135 15.82 6.75 6.33
C SER A 135 17.13 6.23 6.95
N GLY A 136 17.76 5.22 6.33
CA GLY A 136 18.95 4.55 6.84
C GLY A 136 18.71 3.79 8.16
N THR A 137 17.46 3.56 8.56
CA THR A 137 17.10 2.95 9.85
C THR A 137 16.61 1.51 9.75
N VAL A 138 16.58 0.93 8.54
CA VAL A 138 16.03 -0.41 8.30
C VAL A 138 17.05 -1.35 7.64
N ILE A 139 16.84 -2.65 7.81
CA ILE A 139 17.60 -3.72 7.16
C ILE A 139 16.77 -4.22 5.98
N PRO A 140 17.32 -4.24 4.74
CA PRO A 140 16.59 -4.78 3.60
C PRO A 140 16.40 -6.31 3.72
N LEU A 141 15.32 -6.84 3.14
CA LEU A 141 15.07 -8.27 3.03
C LEU A 141 16.27 -8.99 2.43
N ASP A 142 16.84 -8.44 1.36
CA ASP A 142 17.97 -9.04 0.64
C ASP A 142 19.19 -9.27 1.52
N SER A 143 19.44 -8.38 2.51
CA SER A 143 20.53 -8.60 3.47
C SER A 143 20.26 -9.77 4.40
N CYS A 144 19.02 -9.99 4.80
CA CYS A 144 18.65 -11.11 5.67
C CYS A 144 18.59 -12.43 4.89
N ASP A 145 18.06 -12.41 3.66
CA ASP A 145 18.05 -13.56 2.76
C ASP A 145 19.49 -14.04 2.45
N ALA A 146 20.37 -13.11 2.10
CA ALA A 146 21.78 -13.41 1.86
C ALA A 146 22.54 -13.96 3.09
N ALA A 147 22.06 -13.66 4.31
CA ALA A 147 22.67 -14.11 5.56
C ALA A 147 22.08 -15.42 6.12
N ASP A 148 20.93 -15.88 5.63
CA ASP A 148 20.18 -17.01 6.18
C ASP A 148 19.75 -18.02 5.12
N ASP A 149 20.56 -19.01 4.85
CA ASP A 149 20.28 -20.12 3.90
C ASP A 149 18.99 -20.91 4.24
N SER A 150 18.36 -20.66 5.41
CA SER A 150 17.11 -21.34 5.81
C SER A 150 15.85 -20.63 5.37
N PHE A 151 15.95 -19.40 4.85
CA PHE A 151 14.84 -18.66 4.28
C PHE A 151 14.78 -18.93 2.77
N ASP A 152 13.60 -19.06 2.23
CA ASP A 152 13.37 -19.41 0.82
C ASP A 152 12.52 -18.35 0.14
N THR A 153 13.19 -17.41 -0.54
CA THR A 153 12.52 -16.40 -1.33
C THR A 153 11.97 -16.94 -2.66
N GLU A 154 12.39 -18.14 -3.10
CA GLU A 154 11.85 -18.77 -4.32
C GLU A 154 10.38 -19.21 -4.16
N ASP A 155 9.88 -19.38 -2.90
CA ASP A 155 8.48 -19.67 -2.62
C ASP A 155 7.59 -18.41 -2.66
N PHE A 156 8.21 -17.22 -2.71
CA PHE A 156 7.43 -15.99 -2.79
C PHE A 156 6.88 -15.76 -4.21
N LEU A 157 5.66 -15.26 -4.27
CA LEU A 157 5.09 -14.79 -5.52
C LEU A 157 5.96 -13.65 -6.09
N PRO A 158 6.38 -13.70 -7.36
CA PRO A 158 7.26 -12.66 -7.91
C PRO A 158 6.76 -11.25 -7.65
N ILE A 159 5.45 -11.01 -7.76
CA ILE A 159 4.85 -9.71 -7.51
C ILE A 159 5.08 -9.19 -6.08
N ALA A 160 5.24 -10.09 -5.10
CA ALA A 160 5.50 -9.72 -3.70
C ALA A 160 6.96 -9.29 -3.45
N LEU A 161 7.85 -9.51 -4.40
CA LEU A 161 9.24 -9.07 -4.37
C LEU A 161 9.48 -7.91 -5.35
N ASP A 162 9.11 -8.09 -6.62
CA ASP A 162 9.36 -7.12 -7.68
C ASP A 162 8.72 -5.75 -7.40
N TYR A 163 7.51 -5.73 -6.83
CA TYR A 163 6.82 -4.49 -6.48
C TYR A 163 7.60 -3.66 -5.44
N TYR A 164 8.28 -4.33 -4.51
CA TYR A 164 8.99 -3.68 -3.39
C TYR A 164 10.47 -3.47 -3.62
N ALA A 165 11.00 -3.86 -4.77
CA ALA A 165 12.38 -3.60 -5.12
C ALA A 165 12.60 -2.11 -5.46
N ILE A 166 13.71 -1.56 -4.96
CA ILE A 166 14.24 -0.24 -5.31
C ILE A 166 15.70 -0.46 -5.71
N ASP A 167 16.10 -0.08 -6.92
CA ASP A 167 17.45 -0.31 -7.45
C ASP A 167 17.90 -1.78 -7.29
N ASP A 168 17.02 -2.71 -7.68
CA ASP A 168 17.23 -4.16 -7.57
C ASP A 168 17.39 -4.70 -6.12
N VAL A 169 17.06 -3.90 -5.09
CA VAL A 169 17.10 -4.30 -3.67
C VAL A 169 15.68 -4.37 -3.11
N VAL A 170 15.29 -5.53 -2.59
CA VAL A 170 14.02 -5.69 -1.87
C VAL A 170 14.19 -5.24 -0.43
N TRP A 171 13.55 -4.11 -0.09
CA TRP A 171 13.69 -3.49 1.23
C TRP A 171 12.79 -4.08 2.30
N PRO A 172 11.45 -4.10 2.15
CA PRO A 172 10.58 -4.66 3.16
C PRO A 172 10.39 -6.16 2.97
N VAL A 173 9.94 -6.81 4.02
CA VAL A 173 9.28 -8.11 3.87
C VAL A 173 7.80 -7.86 3.79
N SER A 174 7.15 -8.26 2.72
CA SER A 174 5.70 -8.18 2.63
C SER A 174 5.04 -9.07 3.69
N MET A 175 3.92 -8.62 4.25
CA MET A 175 3.11 -9.41 5.17
C MET A 175 1.94 -10.07 4.46
N ASN A 176 1.36 -9.36 3.51
CA ASN A 176 0.09 -9.72 2.91
C ASN A 176 -0.16 -8.87 1.65
N LEU A 177 -1.05 -9.35 0.80
CA LEU A 177 -1.45 -8.64 -0.40
C LEU A 177 -2.93 -8.27 -0.35
N SER A 178 -3.24 -7.11 -0.89
CA SER A 178 -4.61 -6.67 -1.18
C SER A 178 -4.67 -5.97 -2.53
N THR A 179 -5.88 -5.80 -3.07
CA THR A 179 -6.09 -5.12 -4.35
C THR A 179 -7.52 -4.61 -4.42
N PRO A 180 -7.79 -3.48 -5.08
CA PRO A 180 -9.16 -3.03 -5.32
C PRO A 180 -9.89 -3.94 -6.30
N ILE A 181 -11.16 -4.21 -6.00
CA ILE A 181 -12.11 -4.95 -6.83
C ILE A 181 -13.46 -4.26 -6.83
N LEU A 182 -14.32 -4.57 -7.80
CA LEU A 182 -15.68 -4.09 -7.84
C LEU A 182 -16.61 -5.02 -7.06
N TYR A 183 -17.31 -4.50 -6.05
CA TYR A 183 -18.45 -5.17 -5.40
C TYR A 183 -19.75 -4.65 -6.01
N TYR A 184 -20.69 -5.52 -6.31
CA TYR A 184 -21.97 -5.14 -6.91
C TYR A 184 -23.13 -6.02 -6.45
N ASN A 185 -24.36 -5.47 -6.50
CA ASN A 185 -25.57 -6.19 -6.15
C ASN A 185 -26.20 -6.82 -7.41
N ARG A 186 -26.10 -8.14 -7.54
CA ARG A 186 -26.63 -8.91 -8.68
C ARG A 186 -28.11 -8.69 -8.93
N LYS A 187 -28.91 -8.57 -7.86
CA LYS A 187 -30.37 -8.32 -8.00
C LYS A 187 -30.68 -6.95 -8.57
N HIS A 188 -29.89 -5.93 -8.25
CA HIS A 188 -30.07 -4.61 -8.85
C HIS A 188 -29.71 -4.64 -10.34
N PHE A 189 -28.68 -5.40 -10.74
CA PHE A 189 -28.33 -5.65 -12.13
C PHE A 189 -29.50 -6.32 -12.88
N GLU A 190 -30.05 -7.42 -12.36
CA GLU A 190 -31.21 -8.09 -12.95
C GLU A 190 -32.42 -7.16 -13.09
N GLN A 191 -32.72 -6.34 -12.06
CA GLN A 191 -33.83 -5.39 -12.08
C GLN A 191 -33.61 -4.28 -13.12
N ALA A 192 -32.36 -3.91 -13.38
CA ALA A 192 -31.98 -2.94 -14.42
C ALA A 192 -31.91 -3.58 -15.82
N GLY A 193 -32.11 -4.90 -15.93
CA GLY A 193 -32.02 -5.62 -17.20
C GLY A 193 -30.58 -5.88 -17.66
N LEU A 194 -29.62 -5.75 -16.74
CA LEU A 194 -28.22 -6.10 -16.93
C LEU A 194 -28.01 -7.59 -16.64
N ASP A 195 -26.98 -8.18 -17.25
CA ASP A 195 -26.56 -9.54 -16.97
C ASP A 195 -25.61 -9.55 -15.75
N PRO A 196 -26.00 -10.10 -14.59
CA PRO A 196 -25.17 -10.09 -13.41
C PRO A 196 -23.93 -11.02 -13.53
N ASP A 197 -23.86 -11.89 -14.53
CA ASP A 197 -22.70 -12.73 -14.80
C ASP A 197 -21.67 -12.04 -15.72
N ASN A 198 -21.99 -10.86 -16.23
CA ASN A 198 -21.11 -10.02 -17.04
C ASN A 198 -21.03 -8.61 -16.46
N PRO A 199 -20.41 -8.41 -15.29
CA PRO A 199 -20.22 -7.10 -14.68
C PRO A 199 -19.29 -6.22 -15.52
N PRO A 200 -19.33 -4.88 -15.33
CA PRO A 200 -18.49 -3.95 -16.08
C PRO A 200 -17.00 -4.21 -15.85
N THR A 201 -16.22 -4.12 -16.91
CA THR A 201 -14.77 -4.30 -16.93
C THR A 201 -14.01 -3.02 -17.22
N THR A 202 -14.72 -1.96 -17.66
CA THR A 202 -14.16 -0.64 -17.93
C THR A 202 -15.00 0.47 -17.28
N LEU A 203 -14.42 1.66 -17.12
CA LEU A 203 -15.15 2.82 -16.59
C LEU A 203 -16.31 3.24 -17.49
N ALA A 204 -16.19 3.05 -18.81
CA ALA A 204 -17.30 3.29 -19.74
C ALA A 204 -18.46 2.32 -19.47
N GLU A 205 -18.18 1.04 -19.29
CA GLU A 205 -19.21 0.04 -18.94
C GLU A 205 -19.78 0.28 -17.52
N MET A 206 -18.95 0.79 -16.58
CA MET A 206 -19.43 1.23 -15.26
C MET A 206 -20.49 2.33 -15.38
N ARG A 207 -20.27 3.32 -16.27
CA ARG A 207 -21.23 4.40 -16.53
C ARG A 207 -22.51 3.84 -17.13
N ASP A 208 -22.39 2.96 -18.12
CA ASP A 208 -23.57 2.34 -18.77
C ASP A 208 -24.39 1.51 -17.76
N ALA A 209 -23.73 0.75 -16.89
CA ALA A 209 -24.40 0.00 -15.84
C ALA A 209 -25.06 0.92 -14.80
N ALA A 210 -24.37 1.97 -14.37
CA ALA A 210 -24.93 2.98 -13.47
C ALA A 210 -26.16 3.66 -14.07
N GLN A 211 -26.10 4.04 -15.35
CA GLN A 211 -27.23 4.65 -16.05
C GLN A 211 -28.44 3.70 -16.15
N ALA A 212 -28.20 2.43 -16.50
CA ALA A 212 -29.27 1.43 -16.57
C ALA A 212 -29.94 1.21 -15.20
N ILE A 213 -29.16 1.19 -14.12
CA ILE A 213 -29.67 1.06 -12.74
C ILE A 213 -30.49 2.31 -12.36
N ALA A 214 -30.02 3.51 -12.70
CA ALA A 214 -30.75 4.76 -12.47
C ALA A 214 -32.09 4.77 -13.23
N ASP A 215 -32.07 4.40 -14.51
CA ASP A 215 -33.26 4.36 -15.36
C ASP A 215 -34.30 3.32 -14.91
N ALA A 216 -33.87 2.25 -14.27
CA ALA A 216 -34.75 1.23 -13.69
C ALA A 216 -35.57 1.75 -12.51
N ASN A 217 -35.21 2.88 -11.93
CA ASN A 217 -35.88 3.52 -10.79
C ASN A 217 -36.12 2.53 -9.63
N ILE A 218 -35.12 1.75 -9.27
CA ILE A 218 -35.19 0.77 -8.18
C ILE A 218 -35.42 1.53 -6.87
N PRO A 219 -36.49 1.18 -6.09
CA PRO A 219 -36.81 1.90 -4.89
C PRO A 219 -35.69 1.84 -3.84
N GLY A 220 -35.29 2.97 -3.31
CA GLY A 220 -34.30 3.09 -2.25
C GLY A 220 -32.90 3.44 -2.74
N ILE A 221 -32.58 3.27 -4.03
CA ILE A 221 -31.30 3.68 -4.59
C ILE A 221 -31.21 5.21 -4.61
N GLU A 222 -30.16 5.75 -3.99
CA GLU A 222 -29.81 7.17 -3.97
C GLU A 222 -28.89 7.51 -5.14
N ALA A 223 -27.86 6.69 -5.34
CA ALA A 223 -27.00 6.68 -6.53
C ALA A 223 -26.56 5.25 -6.84
N PRO A 224 -26.43 4.87 -8.11
CA PRO A 224 -26.00 3.52 -8.50
C PRO A 224 -24.63 3.11 -7.98
N TRP A 225 -23.69 4.02 -7.95
CA TRP A 225 -22.32 3.81 -7.47
C TRP A 225 -22.04 4.68 -6.24
N VAL A 226 -21.39 4.11 -5.22
CA VAL A 226 -20.85 4.82 -4.07
C VAL A 226 -19.34 4.64 -4.03
N GLN A 227 -18.57 5.69 -3.79
CA GLN A 227 -17.12 5.65 -3.79
C GLN A 227 -16.53 6.60 -2.74
N VAL A 228 -15.56 6.12 -1.97
CA VAL A 228 -14.73 6.98 -1.11
C VAL A 228 -13.72 7.74 -1.97
N SER A 229 -13.44 9.00 -1.63
CA SER A 229 -12.47 9.86 -2.31
C SER A 229 -11.01 9.45 -2.02
N ASN A 230 -10.74 8.15 -1.98
CA ASN A 230 -9.41 7.62 -1.71
C ASN A 230 -8.53 7.67 -2.97
N PRO A 231 -7.36 8.35 -2.90
CA PRO A 231 -6.47 8.53 -4.05
C PRO A 231 -5.88 7.22 -4.59
N SER A 232 -5.79 6.16 -3.78
CA SER A 232 -5.25 4.86 -4.21
C SER A 232 -6.03 4.23 -5.38
N PHE A 233 -7.32 4.55 -5.51
CA PHE A 233 -8.10 4.10 -6.67
C PHE A 233 -7.70 4.85 -7.94
N VAL A 234 -7.44 6.17 -7.85
CA VAL A 234 -6.90 6.97 -8.96
C VAL A 234 -5.53 6.43 -9.38
N GLU A 235 -4.65 6.17 -8.42
CA GLU A 235 -3.35 5.54 -8.68
C GLU A 235 -3.50 4.22 -9.43
N SER A 236 -4.38 3.32 -8.94
CA SER A 236 -4.62 2.02 -9.57
C SER A 236 -5.17 2.15 -11.00
N TRP A 237 -6.04 3.11 -11.28
CA TRP A 237 -6.53 3.35 -12.63
C TRP A 237 -5.46 3.90 -13.56
N MET A 238 -4.68 4.86 -13.08
CA MET A 238 -3.69 5.54 -13.91
C MET A 238 -2.47 4.65 -14.17
N THR A 239 -1.85 4.09 -13.14
CA THR A 239 -0.71 3.20 -13.31
C THR A 239 -1.08 1.93 -14.08
N GLY A 240 -2.28 1.38 -13.83
CA GLY A 240 -2.83 0.27 -14.59
C GLY A 240 -3.06 0.59 -16.08
N ALA A 241 -3.26 1.87 -16.42
CA ALA A 241 -3.33 2.35 -17.79
C ALA A 241 -1.95 2.73 -18.37
N GLY A 242 -0.84 2.53 -17.61
CA GLY A 242 0.51 2.89 -18.02
C GLY A 242 0.80 4.39 -17.94
N VAL A 243 0.06 5.14 -17.11
CA VAL A 243 0.23 6.58 -16.95
C VAL A 243 1.19 6.88 -15.81
N GLU A 244 2.17 7.73 -16.08
CA GLU A 244 3.05 8.25 -15.03
C GLU A 244 2.37 9.38 -14.27
N LEU A 245 2.39 9.28 -12.93
CA LEU A 245 1.92 10.33 -12.01
C LEU A 245 3.08 11.10 -11.37
N VAL A 246 4.29 10.55 -11.43
CA VAL A 246 5.55 11.24 -11.18
C VAL A 246 6.53 10.88 -12.30
N ASN A 247 7.52 11.71 -12.55
CA ASN A 247 8.48 11.49 -13.63
C ASN A 247 9.44 10.30 -13.36
N ASN A 248 10.34 10.03 -14.31
CA ASN A 248 11.35 8.98 -14.24
C ASN A 248 10.72 7.57 -14.08
N GLY A 249 9.74 7.24 -14.96
CA GLY A 249 9.07 5.94 -14.91
C GLY A 249 8.33 5.70 -13.60
N ASN A 250 7.57 6.69 -13.09
CA ASN A 250 6.97 6.67 -11.75
C ASN A 250 8.01 6.52 -10.62
N GLY A 251 9.22 7.11 -10.79
CA GLY A 251 10.31 7.04 -9.80
C GLY A 251 11.07 5.72 -9.80
N ARG A 252 10.82 4.84 -10.80
CA ARG A 252 11.43 3.51 -10.89
C ARG A 252 12.76 3.49 -11.67
N ASP A 253 12.89 4.38 -12.67
CA ASP A 253 14.13 4.49 -13.47
C ASP A 253 15.21 5.28 -12.72
N GLU A 254 14.82 6.35 -12.06
CA GLU A 254 15.63 7.22 -11.19
C GLU A 254 14.67 7.87 -10.16
N PRO A 255 15.13 8.36 -9.01
CA PRO A 255 14.27 9.04 -8.04
C PRO A 255 13.44 10.14 -8.68
N ALA A 256 12.15 10.18 -8.36
CA ALA A 256 11.26 11.20 -8.89
C ALA A 256 11.66 12.60 -8.44
N THR A 257 11.65 13.55 -9.38
CA THR A 257 12.00 14.96 -9.13
C THR A 257 10.83 15.93 -9.36
N ALA A 258 9.73 15.43 -9.91
CA ALA A 258 8.51 16.20 -10.13
C ALA A 258 7.30 15.27 -10.30
N ALA A 259 6.13 15.74 -9.92
CA ALA A 259 4.86 15.11 -10.32
C ALA A 259 4.56 15.39 -11.81
N THR A 260 3.72 14.56 -12.41
CA THR A 260 3.28 14.67 -13.82
C THR A 260 1.76 14.70 -13.90
N ILE A 261 1.13 15.49 -13.03
CA ILE A 261 -0.32 15.56 -12.80
C ILE A 261 -0.94 16.69 -13.64
N ASP A 262 -0.38 17.92 -13.54
CA ASP A 262 -0.85 19.04 -14.31
C ASP A 262 -0.57 18.86 -15.80
N GLY A 263 -1.62 19.04 -16.62
CA GLY A 263 -1.53 18.83 -18.06
C GLY A 263 -1.47 17.35 -18.49
N ASN A 264 -1.64 16.40 -17.58
CA ASN A 264 -1.82 15.00 -17.90
C ASN A 264 -3.25 14.77 -18.43
N GLU A 265 -3.37 14.58 -19.75
CA GLU A 265 -4.68 14.48 -20.40
C GLU A 265 -5.49 13.27 -19.88
N GLN A 266 -4.85 12.12 -19.62
CA GLN A 266 -5.54 10.90 -19.17
C GLN A 266 -6.04 11.04 -17.72
N LEU A 267 -5.26 11.66 -16.85
CA LEU A 267 -5.70 11.95 -15.48
C LEU A 267 -6.82 12.98 -15.44
N LEU A 268 -6.72 14.03 -16.27
CA LEU A 268 -7.79 15.04 -16.41
C LEU A 268 -9.07 14.40 -16.96
N ASP A 269 -8.98 13.50 -17.91
CA ASP A 269 -10.13 12.76 -18.46
C ASP A 269 -10.78 11.88 -17.38
N LEU A 270 -9.99 11.23 -16.51
CA LEU A 270 -10.52 10.49 -15.37
C LEU A 270 -11.24 11.40 -14.37
N PHE A 271 -10.64 12.54 -14.01
CA PHE A 271 -11.27 13.50 -13.10
C PHE A 271 -12.59 14.07 -13.69
N ASN A 272 -12.60 14.43 -14.98
CA ASN A 272 -13.82 14.85 -15.67
C ASN A 272 -14.87 13.72 -15.67
N TYR A 273 -14.48 12.48 -15.95
CA TYR A 273 -15.40 11.33 -15.90
C TYR A 273 -16.03 11.18 -14.51
N LEU A 274 -15.23 11.22 -13.44
CA LEU A 274 -15.73 11.11 -12.07
C LEU A 274 -16.66 12.27 -11.70
N ASN A 275 -16.30 13.50 -12.08
CA ASN A 275 -17.13 14.67 -11.86
C ASN A 275 -18.47 14.59 -12.61
N ASP A 276 -18.43 14.19 -13.89
CA ASP A 276 -19.64 13.97 -14.69
C ASP A 276 -20.56 12.89 -14.09
N MET A 277 -19.98 11.82 -13.51
CA MET A 277 -20.76 10.78 -12.82
C MET A 277 -21.48 11.32 -11.58
N VAL A 278 -20.86 12.26 -10.86
CA VAL A 278 -21.49 12.95 -9.72
C VAL A 278 -22.60 13.89 -10.20
N ASP A 279 -22.32 14.72 -11.20
CA ASP A 279 -23.28 15.69 -11.76
C ASP A 279 -24.53 15.02 -12.34
N ASP A 280 -24.35 13.85 -12.95
CA ASP A 280 -25.46 13.03 -13.48
C ASP A 280 -26.21 12.24 -12.39
N GLY A 281 -25.77 12.29 -11.13
CA GLY A 281 -26.34 11.54 -10.00
C GLY A 281 -26.11 10.02 -10.07
N LEU A 282 -25.10 9.60 -10.82
CA LEU A 282 -24.71 8.19 -10.98
C LEU A 282 -23.69 7.72 -9.93
N LEU A 283 -22.91 8.65 -9.36
CA LEU A 283 -21.93 8.44 -8.30
C LEU A 283 -22.28 9.27 -7.08
N ASN A 284 -22.29 8.63 -5.90
CA ASN A 284 -22.32 9.30 -4.61
C ASN A 284 -20.90 9.27 -4.01
N PRO A 285 -20.13 10.37 -4.08
CA PRO A 285 -18.81 10.43 -3.48
C PRO A 285 -18.92 10.55 -1.95
N LEU A 286 -18.00 9.95 -1.25
CA LEU A 286 -17.85 10.03 0.20
C LEU A 286 -16.45 10.57 0.52
N PRO A 287 -16.30 11.46 1.53
CA PRO A 287 -14.99 11.92 1.95
C PRO A 287 -14.15 10.74 2.48
N ASP A 288 -12.84 10.78 2.31
CA ASP A 288 -11.95 9.79 2.89
C ASP A 288 -11.66 10.14 4.35
N THR A 289 -12.41 9.53 5.26
CA THR A 289 -12.24 9.73 6.69
C THR A 289 -11.88 8.42 7.38
N GLU A 290 -10.95 8.50 8.29
CA GLU A 290 -10.45 7.34 9.02
C GLU A 290 -11.58 6.55 9.72
N GLY A 291 -11.59 5.24 9.49
CA GLY A 291 -12.61 4.34 10.04
C GLY A 291 -13.98 4.48 9.41
N GLN A 292 -14.10 5.12 8.26
CA GLN A 292 -15.34 5.27 7.53
C GLN A 292 -15.85 3.94 7.00
N ILE A 293 -17.19 3.76 7.12
CA ILE A 293 -17.90 2.56 6.65
C ILE A 293 -19.18 2.91 5.88
N ASP A 294 -19.32 4.18 5.50
CA ASP A 294 -20.57 4.66 4.87
C ASP A 294 -20.82 4.02 3.50
N GLN A 295 -19.76 3.64 2.74
CA GLN A 295 -19.85 2.88 1.51
C GLN A 295 -20.46 1.49 1.75
N TYR A 296 -20.00 0.79 2.80
CA TYR A 296 -20.58 -0.51 3.17
C TYR A 296 -22.02 -0.38 3.62
N THR A 297 -22.33 0.69 4.36
CA THR A 297 -23.69 1.01 4.81
C THR A 297 -24.59 1.30 3.62
N ALA A 298 -24.12 2.06 2.62
CA ALA A 298 -24.88 2.35 1.41
C ALA A 298 -25.21 1.08 0.62
N MET A 299 -24.24 0.19 0.46
CA MET A 299 -24.45 -1.12 -0.17
C MET A 299 -25.40 -2.01 0.64
N ALA A 300 -25.16 -2.15 1.96
CA ALA A 300 -25.96 -2.97 2.86
C ALA A 300 -27.42 -2.51 2.98
N THR A 301 -27.67 -1.21 2.92
CA THR A 301 -29.01 -0.63 2.96
C THR A 301 -29.65 -0.46 1.57
N GLN A 302 -28.98 -0.97 0.53
CA GLN A 302 -29.43 -0.93 -0.87
C GLN A 302 -29.64 0.51 -1.40
N ARG A 303 -28.89 1.49 -0.85
CA ARG A 303 -28.87 2.86 -1.35
C ARG A 303 -27.94 3.02 -2.55
N SER A 304 -27.02 2.07 -2.74
CA SER A 304 -26.15 1.94 -3.90
C SER A 304 -26.07 0.50 -4.37
N SER A 305 -25.67 0.31 -5.61
CA SER A 305 -25.60 -0.99 -6.28
C SER A 305 -24.18 -1.46 -6.55
N MET A 306 -23.21 -0.54 -6.57
CA MET A 306 -21.82 -0.77 -6.90
C MET A 306 -20.92 0.03 -5.94
N ALA A 307 -19.77 -0.55 -5.59
CA ALA A 307 -18.69 0.11 -4.88
C ALA A 307 -17.35 -0.52 -5.28
N ILE A 308 -16.31 0.28 -5.44
CA ILE A 308 -14.94 -0.23 -5.55
C ILE A 308 -14.33 -0.17 -4.17
N GLU A 309 -13.79 -1.29 -3.72
CA GLU A 309 -13.17 -1.44 -2.42
C GLU A 309 -12.11 -2.54 -2.47
N THR A 310 -11.17 -2.56 -1.53
CA THR A 310 -10.13 -3.57 -1.51
C THR A 310 -10.65 -4.95 -1.11
N THR A 311 -9.89 -5.98 -1.46
CA THR A 311 -10.18 -7.38 -1.06
C THR A 311 -10.25 -7.57 0.46
N THR A 312 -9.68 -6.64 1.25
CA THR A 312 -9.73 -6.69 2.72
C THR A 312 -11.14 -6.59 3.29
N ALA A 313 -12.09 -6.06 2.53
CA ALA A 313 -13.50 -6.00 2.89
C ALA A 313 -14.24 -7.34 2.81
N ALA A 314 -13.71 -8.32 2.06
CA ALA A 314 -14.41 -9.54 1.65
C ALA A 314 -15.04 -10.32 2.82
N THR A 315 -14.25 -10.66 3.85
CA THR A 315 -14.77 -11.45 4.99
C THR A 315 -15.78 -10.66 5.84
N SER A 316 -15.62 -9.33 5.92
CA SER A 316 -16.55 -8.46 6.64
C SER A 316 -17.90 -8.36 5.91
N ILE A 317 -17.87 -8.21 4.60
CA ILE A 317 -19.10 -8.21 3.77
C ILE A 317 -19.79 -9.56 3.86
N GLU A 318 -19.07 -10.67 3.73
CA GLU A 318 -19.67 -12.00 3.87
C GLU A 318 -20.27 -12.23 5.26
N ALA A 319 -19.56 -11.86 6.33
CA ALA A 319 -20.07 -11.97 7.71
C ALA A 319 -21.35 -11.12 7.91
N PHE A 320 -21.42 -9.95 7.30
CA PHE A 320 -22.62 -9.12 7.29
C PHE A 320 -23.78 -9.82 6.57
N LEU A 321 -23.57 -10.35 5.37
CA LEU A 321 -24.59 -11.07 4.59
C LEU A 321 -25.13 -12.31 5.32
N LYS A 322 -24.28 -12.96 6.12
CA LYS A 322 -24.66 -14.10 6.96
C LYS A 322 -25.32 -13.71 8.29
N GLY A 323 -25.44 -12.41 8.61
CA GLY A 323 -25.92 -11.90 9.88
C GLY A 323 -25.03 -12.23 11.08
N GLN A 324 -23.72 -12.42 10.84
CA GLN A 324 -22.72 -12.82 11.84
C GLN A 324 -21.84 -11.66 12.28
N LEU A 325 -21.97 -10.49 11.66
CA LEU A 325 -21.16 -9.34 11.98
C LEU A 325 -21.66 -8.70 13.29
N ASP A 326 -20.77 -8.53 14.25
CA ASP A 326 -21.04 -7.69 15.42
C ASP A 326 -21.00 -6.22 14.99
N THR A 327 -22.17 -5.66 14.72
CA THR A 327 -22.31 -4.28 14.23
C THR A 327 -21.85 -3.23 15.24
N SER A 328 -21.63 -3.61 16.52
CA SER A 328 -21.00 -2.73 17.49
C SER A 328 -19.53 -2.44 17.20
N GLN A 329 -18.89 -3.28 16.39
CA GLN A 329 -17.51 -3.08 15.93
C GLN A 329 -17.43 -2.22 14.65
N LEU A 330 -18.54 -2.06 13.91
CA LEU A 330 -18.61 -1.27 12.68
C LEU A 330 -18.87 0.23 12.92
N SER A 331 -19.28 0.61 14.11
CA SER A 331 -19.47 2.01 14.44
C SER A 331 -19.27 2.23 15.93
N SER A 332 -18.23 2.93 16.28
CA SER A 332 -17.99 3.40 17.65
C SER A 332 -19.08 4.37 18.13
N ASP A 333 -19.91 4.89 17.23
CA ASP A 333 -20.96 5.88 17.47
C ASP A 333 -22.40 5.36 17.28
N GLY A 334 -22.57 4.06 16.99
CA GLY A 334 -23.88 3.41 16.87
C GLY A 334 -24.71 3.87 15.65
N ARG A 335 -24.08 4.41 14.60
CA ARG A 335 -24.79 4.94 13.42
C ARG A 335 -25.39 3.85 12.54
N ILE A 336 -24.89 2.60 12.61
CA ILE A 336 -25.47 1.50 11.85
C ILE A 336 -26.51 0.80 12.69
N ASN A 337 -27.78 1.05 12.36
CA ASN A 337 -28.88 0.22 12.84
C ASN A 337 -29.22 -0.85 11.78
N VAL A 338 -28.75 -2.06 11.99
CA VAL A 338 -29.04 -3.22 11.12
C VAL A 338 -30.38 -3.90 11.47
N GLU A 339 -31.04 -3.49 12.56
CA GLU A 339 -32.37 -3.99 12.88
C GLU A 339 -33.38 -3.56 11.82
N GLY A 340 -33.88 -4.51 11.06
CA GLY A 340 -34.90 -4.28 10.03
C GLY A 340 -34.36 -4.10 8.60
N LEU A 341 -33.08 -4.33 8.36
CA LEU A 341 -32.55 -4.39 7.01
C LEU A 341 -33.16 -5.55 6.22
N ASP A 342 -33.60 -5.28 5.02
CA ASP A 342 -34.07 -6.29 4.08
C ASP A 342 -32.89 -7.01 3.41
N LEU A 343 -32.30 -7.98 4.10
CA LEU A 343 -31.22 -8.80 3.54
C LEU A 343 -31.69 -9.66 2.33
N ALA A 344 -33.00 -9.82 2.14
CA ALA A 344 -33.53 -10.57 0.99
C ALA A 344 -33.31 -9.83 -0.34
N GLY A 345 -33.11 -8.51 -0.31
CA GLY A 345 -32.75 -7.70 -1.47
C GLY A 345 -31.26 -7.70 -1.80
N LEU A 346 -30.41 -8.22 -0.90
CA LEU A 346 -28.97 -8.26 -1.08
C LEU A 346 -28.55 -9.58 -1.75
N ASP A 347 -27.74 -9.44 -2.78
CA ASP A 347 -27.03 -10.52 -3.47
C ASP A 347 -25.74 -9.90 -4.00
N ILE A 348 -24.77 -9.74 -3.08
CA ILE A 348 -23.51 -9.09 -3.40
C ILE A 348 -22.56 -10.10 -4.02
N ASP A 349 -21.94 -9.71 -5.11
CA ASP A 349 -20.85 -10.42 -5.76
C ASP A 349 -19.69 -9.46 -6.04
N ALA A 350 -18.57 -9.98 -6.52
CA ALA A 350 -17.41 -9.17 -6.88
C ALA A 350 -16.91 -9.48 -8.29
N ALA A 351 -16.27 -8.47 -8.88
CA ALA A 351 -15.62 -8.55 -10.19
C ALA A 351 -14.24 -7.88 -10.13
N PRO A 352 -13.35 -8.16 -11.10
CA PRO A 352 -12.10 -7.43 -11.21
C PRO A 352 -12.33 -5.91 -11.28
N LEU A 353 -11.32 -5.13 -10.90
CA LEU A 353 -11.37 -3.68 -11.01
C LEU A 353 -11.69 -3.27 -12.46
N PRO A 354 -12.74 -2.50 -12.73
CA PRO A 354 -12.93 -1.89 -14.04
C PRO A 354 -11.80 -0.89 -14.33
N GLY A 355 -11.14 -1.03 -15.47
CA GLY A 355 -10.07 -0.12 -15.85
C GLY A 355 -10.54 1.04 -16.72
N VAL A 356 -9.63 1.93 -17.10
CA VAL A 356 -9.97 3.15 -17.85
C VAL A 356 -10.54 2.80 -19.23
N GLU A 357 -9.79 2.10 -20.07
CA GLU A 357 -10.22 1.68 -21.42
C GLU A 357 -10.25 0.16 -21.59
N GLU A 358 -9.37 -0.55 -20.89
CA GLU A 358 -9.22 -1.99 -20.86
C GLU A 358 -9.53 -2.50 -19.44
N PRO A 359 -9.70 -3.81 -19.20
CA PRO A 359 -9.84 -4.34 -17.85
C PRO A 359 -8.72 -3.85 -16.92
N GLY A 360 -9.08 -3.50 -15.70
CA GLY A 360 -8.17 -2.85 -14.77
C GLY A 360 -6.94 -3.69 -14.42
N ARG A 361 -5.84 -3.00 -14.22
CA ARG A 361 -4.55 -3.55 -13.75
C ARG A 361 -4.21 -2.83 -12.44
N PRO A 362 -4.79 -3.25 -11.31
CA PRO A 362 -4.60 -2.54 -10.06
C PRO A 362 -3.20 -2.70 -9.51
N GLN A 363 -2.82 -1.75 -8.67
CA GLN A 363 -1.62 -1.88 -7.85
C GLN A 363 -1.78 -2.95 -6.75
N VAL A 364 -0.65 -3.45 -6.28
CA VAL A 364 -0.55 -4.17 -5.02
C VAL A 364 -0.78 -3.17 -3.89
N GLY A 365 -1.42 -3.62 -2.82
CA GLY A 365 -1.49 -2.90 -1.55
C GLY A 365 -1.28 -3.87 -0.41
N GLY A 366 -0.95 -3.36 0.75
CA GLY A 366 -0.79 -4.17 1.95
C GLY A 366 0.11 -3.55 3.00
N GLY A 367 0.30 -4.30 4.08
CA GLY A 367 1.28 -3.97 5.10
C GLY A 367 2.61 -4.69 4.84
N VAL A 368 3.70 -4.00 5.13
CA VAL A 368 5.05 -4.53 4.98
C VAL A 368 5.83 -4.38 6.28
N TYR A 369 6.72 -5.34 6.57
CA TYR A 369 7.59 -5.33 7.73
C TYR A 369 8.92 -4.67 7.42
N TYR A 370 9.34 -3.76 8.31
CA TYR A 370 10.68 -3.20 8.33
C TYR A 370 11.37 -3.61 9.63
N ILE A 371 12.48 -4.33 9.54
CA ILE A 371 13.36 -4.62 10.68
C ILE A 371 14.26 -3.42 10.89
N THR A 372 14.28 -2.87 12.11
CA THR A 372 15.09 -1.67 12.36
C THR A 372 16.53 -2.03 12.68
N ASN A 373 17.49 -1.34 12.07
CA ASN A 373 18.92 -1.56 12.27
C ASN A 373 19.50 -0.81 13.49
N THR A 374 18.70 0.01 14.17
CA THR A 374 19.11 0.81 15.32
C THR A 374 18.97 0.08 16.66
N THR A 375 18.30 -1.08 16.66
CA THR A 375 18.17 -1.95 17.83
C THR A 375 19.42 -2.84 18.01
N PRO A 376 19.63 -3.45 19.19
CA PRO A 376 20.74 -4.38 19.40
C PRO A 376 20.72 -5.56 18.42
N PRO A 377 21.88 -6.09 18.00
CA PRO A 377 21.96 -7.19 17.03
C PRO A 377 21.11 -8.42 17.38
N GLU A 378 21.00 -8.77 18.66
CA GLU A 378 20.16 -9.88 19.13
C GLU A 378 18.65 -9.59 18.95
N VAL A 379 18.23 -8.31 19.02
CA VAL A 379 16.85 -7.91 18.74
C VAL A 379 16.57 -7.96 17.23
N GLN A 380 17.53 -7.53 16.40
CA GLN A 380 17.43 -7.62 14.94
C GLN A 380 17.31 -9.07 14.47
N ALA A 381 18.17 -9.95 15.00
CA ALA A 381 18.12 -11.39 14.69
C ALA A 381 16.82 -12.05 15.16
N ALA A 382 16.31 -11.65 16.35
CA ALA A 382 15.02 -12.13 16.85
C ALA A 382 13.84 -11.60 16.04
N ALA A 383 13.92 -10.36 15.55
CA ALA A 383 12.93 -9.78 14.63
C ALA A 383 12.89 -10.57 13.31
N TRP A 384 14.05 -10.90 12.75
CA TRP A 384 14.15 -11.75 11.57
C TRP A 384 13.56 -13.15 11.80
N ASP A 385 13.86 -13.79 12.94
CA ASP A 385 13.31 -15.11 13.27
C ASP A 385 11.77 -15.09 13.35
N PHE A 386 11.18 -14.01 13.90
CA PHE A 386 9.74 -13.82 13.89
C PHE A 386 9.19 -13.56 12.47
N VAL A 387 9.88 -12.75 11.66
CA VAL A 387 9.48 -12.51 10.24
C VAL A 387 9.48 -13.83 9.46
N LYS A 388 10.46 -14.72 9.65
CA LYS A 388 10.44 -16.06 9.05
C LYS A 388 9.22 -16.88 9.49
N PHE A 389 8.87 -16.83 10.78
CA PHE A 389 7.70 -17.55 11.29
C PHE A 389 6.40 -17.09 10.64
N ILE A 390 6.18 -15.78 10.53
CA ILE A 390 4.96 -15.26 9.92
C ILE A 390 4.92 -15.43 8.41
N ASN A 391 6.06 -15.64 7.77
CA ASN A 391 6.17 -16.01 6.35
C ASN A 391 6.32 -17.53 6.14
N SER A 392 5.98 -18.35 7.12
CA SER A 392 5.79 -19.79 6.90
C SER A 392 4.44 -20.06 6.19
N THR A 393 4.35 -21.18 5.48
CA THR A 393 3.11 -21.61 4.80
C THR A 393 1.92 -21.61 5.77
N GLU A 394 2.08 -22.19 6.95
CA GLU A 394 1.03 -22.29 7.97
C GLU A 394 0.56 -20.91 8.45
N SER A 395 1.51 -19.98 8.67
CA SER A 395 1.17 -18.63 9.12
C SER A 395 0.50 -17.81 8.02
N GLN A 396 0.92 -17.96 6.77
CA GLN A 396 0.29 -17.30 5.62
C GLN A 396 -1.13 -17.81 5.37
N VAL A 397 -1.36 -19.12 5.47
CA VAL A 397 -2.71 -19.71 5.41
C VAL A 397 -3.57 -19.17 6.57
N PHE A 398 -3.04 -19.18 7.80
CA PHE A 398 -3.75 -18.64 8.96
C PHE A 398 -4.13 -17.16 8.76
N ASN A 399 -3.20 -16.35 8.30
CA ASN A 399 -3.42 -14.92 8.07
C ASN A 399 -4.50 -14.65 6.99
N ASN A 400 -4.52 -15.42 5.91
CA ASN A 400 -5.58 -15.33 4.91
C ASN A 400 -6.95 -15.69 5.49
N LEU A 401 -7.05 -16.82 6.19
CA LEU A 401 -8.31 -17.32 6.73
C LEU A 401 -8.89 -16.42 7.83
N GLN A 402 -8.05 -15.72 8.59
CA GLN A 402 -8.46 -14.88 9.71
C GLN A 402 -8.48 -13.37 9.38
N GLY A 403 -7.54 -12.91 8.55
CA GLY A 403 -7.27 -11.48 8.34
C GLY A 403 -7.78 -10.88 7.02
N SER A 404 -8.34 -11.66 6.10
CA SER A 404 -8.83 -11.21 4.78
C SER A 404 -7.76 -10.69 3.80
N TYR A 405 -6.51 -11.07 4.00
CA TYR A 405 -5.44 -10.74 3.08
C TYR A 405 -5.03 -11.95 2.24
N MET A 406 -4.57 -11.69 1.03
CA MET A 406 -4.08 -12.73 0.14
C MET A 406 -2.67 -13.18 0.56
N PRO A 407 -2.32 -14.46 0.40
CA PRO A 407 -1.01 -14.99 0.76
C PRO A 407 0.07 -14.52 -0.21
N LEU A 408 1.31 -14.60 0.27
CA LEU A 408 2.52 -14.24 -0.48
C LEU A 408 3.23 -15.43 -1.10
N LEU A 409 2.99 -16.65 -0.57
CA LEU A 409 3.75 -17.85 -0.90
C LEU A 409 2.97 -18.76 -1.83
N GLU A 410 3.66 -19.34 -2.82
CA GLU A 410 3.08 -20.37 -3.70
C GLU A 410 2.61 -21.58 -2.89
N SER A 411 3.38 -22.01 -1.89
CA SER A 411 3.02 -23.11 -1.00
C SER A 411 1.74 -22.84 -0.20
N ALA A 412 1.49 -21.60 0.20
CA ALA A 412 0.25 -21.24 0.89
C ALA A 412 -0.97 -21.27 -0.04
N VAL A 413 -0.80 -20.83 -1.29
CA VAL A 413 -1.86 -20.92 -2.32
C VAL A 413 -2.20 -22.37 -2.65
N ASP A 414 -1.21 -23.25 -2.56
CA ASP A 414 -1.39 -24.69 -2.81
C ASP A 414 -1.99 -25.45 -1.61
N ASP A 415 -2.12 -24.82 -0.45
CA ASP A 415 -2.67 -25.44 0.76
C ASP A 415 -4.12 -25.91 0.54
N PRO A 416 -4.47 -27.15 0.93
CA PRO A 416 -5.81 -27.71 0.70
C PRO A 416 -6.93 -26.98 1.48
N GLU A 417 -6.64 -26.42 2.68
CA GLU A 417 -7.64 -25.71 3.47
C GLU A 417 -7.94 -24.33 2.86
N LEU A 418 -6.90 -23.65 2.39
CA LEU A 418 -7.04 -22.37 1.68
C LEU A 418 -7.83 -22.55 0.39
N LYS A 419 -7.47 -23.55 -0.43
CA LYS A 419 -8.18 -23.87 -1.68
C LYS A 419 -9.65 -24.19 -1.43
N ALA A 420 -9.96 -25.02 -0.44
CA ALA A 420 -11.34 -25.33 -0.08
C ALA A 420 -12.11 -24.07 0.36
N THR A 421 -11.49 -23.19 1.13
CA THR A 421 -12.11 -21.92 1.56
C THR A 421 -12.38 -21.00 0.36
N TRP A 422 -11.43 -20.91 -0.57
CA TRP A 422 -11.58 -20.10 -1.78
C TRP A 422 -12.65 -20.65 -2.74
N GLU A 423 -12.87 -21.96 -2.75
CA GLU A 423 -13.94 -22.61 -3.56
C GLU A 423 -15.31 -22.53 -2.88
N ASP A 424 -15.39 -22.72 -1.56
CA ASP A 424 -16.63 -22.99 -0.84
C ASP A 424 -17.26 -21.76 -0.18
N THR A 425 -16.50 -20.66 0.00
CA THR A 425 -17.01 -19.44 0.65
C THR A 425 -17.07 -18.26 -0.31
N LEU A 426 -18.00 -17.34 -0.06
CA LEU A 426 -18.16 -16.16 -0.90
C LEU A 426 -16.95 -15.23 -0.80
N SER A 427 -16.50 -14.93 0.41
CA SER A 427 -15.29 -14.12 0.62
C SER A 427 -14.04 -14.79 0.06
N GLY A 428 -13.94 -16.11 0.15
CA GLY A 428 -12.86 -16.88 -0.44
C GLY A 428 -12.81 -16.75 -1.96
N GLN A 429 -13.95 -16.82 -2.63
CA GLN A 429 -14.05 -16.61 -4.09
C GLN A 429 -13.60 -15.18 -4.49
N TRP A 430 -13.96 -14.18 -3.70
CA TRP A 430 -13.53 -12.79 -3.94
C TRP A 430 -12.03 -12.59 -3.69
N LEU A 431 -11.47 -13.25 -2.66
CA LEU A 431 -10.02 -13.25 -2.43
C LEU A 431 -9.28 -13.95 -3.57
N ALA A 432 -9.76 -15.10 -4.04
CA ALA A 432 -9.22 -15.78 -5.20
C ALA A 432 -9.29 -14.93 -6.49
N LEU A 433 -10.38 -14.16 -6.66
CA LEU A 433 -10.54 -13.24 -7.78
C LEU A 433 -9.47 -12.13 -7.72
N GLY A 434 -9.29 -11.48 -6.57
CA GLY A 434 -8.26 -10.45 -6.37
C GLY A 434 -6.86 -11.01 -6.55
N PHE A 435 -6.59 -12.21 -6.04
CA PHE A 435 -5.33 -12.91 -6.23
C PHE A 435 -5.02 -13.13 -7.72
N ASN A 436 -5.97 -13.68 -8.46
CA ASN A 436 -5.82 -13.90 -9.90
C ASN A 436 -5.63 -12.58 -10.67
N GLN A 437 -6.31 -11.51 -10.24
CA GLN A 437 -6.15 -10.19 -10.82
C GLN A 437 -4.72 -9.66 -10.64
N LEU A 438 -4.11 -9.82 -9.47
CA LEU A 438 -2.71 -9.44 -9.24
C LEU A 438 -1.74 -10.27 -10.07
N GLN A 439 -1.99 -11.59 -10.21
CA GLN A 439 -1.13 -12.47 -11.00
C GLN A 439 -1.14 -12.17 -12.50
N THR A 440 -2.24 -11.64 -13.02
CA THR A 440 -2.43 -11.45 -14.47
C THR A 440 -2.50 -10.00 -14.90
N GLY A 441 -2.75 -9.10 -13.98
CA GLY A 441 -3.09 -7.70 -14.25
C GLY A 441 -1.99 -6.70 -13.92
N VAL A 442 -1.04 -7.03 -13.06
CA VAL A 442 0.06 -6.10 -12.78
C VAL A 442 1.10 -6.18 -13.88
N ASP A 443 1.49 -5.04 -14.41
CA ASP A 443 2.58 -4.95 -15.39
C ASP A 443 3.92 -4.97 -14.62
N PRO A 444 4.75 -6.00 -14.78
CA PRO A 444 6.04 -6.05 -14.09
C PRO A 444 7.00 -4.94 -14.55
N GLU A 445 6.78 -4.35 -15.75
CA GLU A 445 7.57 -3.20 -16.23
C GLU A 445 7.02 -1.85 -15.73
N ALA A 446 5.82 -1.83 -15.13
CA ALA A 446 5.19 -0.62 -14.56
C ALA A 446 4.46 -0.94 -13.24
N PRO A 447 5.18 -1.36 -12.19
CA PRO A 447 4.57 -1.90 -10.96
C PRO A 447 3.91 -0.83 -10.09
N GLY A 448 4.03 0.45 -10.41
CA GLY A 448 3.46 1.55 -9.63
C GLY A 448 4.50 2.59 -9.22
N ILE A 449 4.09 3.54 -8.40
CA ILE A 449 4.90 4.69 -8.01
C ILE A 449 5.90 4.30 -6.93
N THR A 450 7.13 4.79 -7.06
CA THR A 450 8.14 4.82 -6.00
C THR A 450 8.49 6.27 -5.69
N LEU A 451 8.24 6.71 -4.46
CA LEU A 451 8.36 8.11 -4.10
C LEU A 451 8.68 8.30 -2.60
N GLY A 452 9.64 9.13 -2.27
CA GLY A 452 9.97 9.45 -0.89
C GLY A 452 8.81 10.10 -0.12
N PRO A 453 8.30 11.27 -0.54
CA PRO A 453 7.15 11.92 0.11
C PRO A 453 5.80 11.37 -0.40
N TYR A 454 5.63 10.05 -0.37
CA TYR A 454 4.41 9.40 -0.89
C TYR A 454 3.16 9.78 -0.10
N THR A 455 3.27 9.96 1.21
CA THR A 455 2.13 10.40 2.05
C THR A 455 1.61 11.74 1.58
N GLU A 456 2.51 12.72 1.36
CA GLU A 456 2.14 14.04 0.89
C GLU A 456 1.54 13.99 -0.54
N PHE A 457 2.07 13.13 -1.40
CA PHE A 457 1.50 12.90 -2.73
C PHE A 457 0.04 12.44 -2.64
N ARG A 458 -0.27 11.45 -1.79
CA ARG A 458 -1.64 10.96 -1.58
C ARG A 458 -2.54 12.01 -0.94
N ASP A 459 -2.05 12.73 0.06
CA ASP A 459 -2.82 13.77 0.74
C ASP A 459 -3.25 14.87 -0.25
N GLU A 460 -2.35 15.29 -1.16
CA GLU A 460 -2.65 16.31 -2.15
C GLU A 460 -3.59 15.80 -3.26
N LEU A 461 -3.41 14.57 -3.73
CA LEU A 461 -4.30 13.97 -4.71
C LEU A 461 -5.70 13.71 -4.12
N GLY A 462 -5.77 13.29 -2.85
CA GLY A 462 -7.02 13.17 -2.10
C GLY A 462 -7.73 14.50 -1.91
N THR A 463 -6.96 15.56 -1.57
CA THR A 463 -7.49 16.93 -1.48
C THR A 463 -8.07 17.39 -2.82
N ALA A 464 -7.39 17.10 -3.94
CA ALA A 464 -7.92 17.44 -5.27
C ALA A 464 -9.23 16.74 -5.57
N LEU A 465 -9.38 15.45 -5.22
CA LEU A 465 -10.63 14.72 -5.34
C LEU A 465 -11.75 15.33 -4.48
N GLU A 466 -11.46 15.65 -3.23
CA GLU A 466 -12.45 16.23 -2.31
C GLU A 466 -12.86 17.65 -2.71
N ASP A 467 -11.94 18.47 -3.16
CA ASP A 467 -12.23 19.80 -3.66
C ASP A 467 -13.12 19.74 -4.91
N MET A 468 -12.85 18.80 -5.83
CA MET A 468 -13.70 18.56 -7.00
C MET A 468 -15.11 18.09 -6.58
N TYR A 469 -15.21 17.10 -5.69
CA TYR A 469 -16.49 16.49 -5.36
C TYR A 469 -17.37 17.35 -4.44
N PHE A 470 -16.78 18.10 -3.50
CA PHE A 470 -17.53 18.74 -2.42
C PHE A 470 -17.44 20.27 -2.42
N ASN A 471 -16.53 20.85 -3.19
CA ASN A 471 -16.27 22.29 -3.18
C ASN A 471 -16.38 22.94 -4.56
N ASP A 472 -17.02 22.27 -5.53
CA ASP A 472 -17.19 22.73 -6.91
C ASP A 472 -15.84 23.07 -7.62
N GLY A 473 -14.75 22.37 -7.26
CA GLY A 473 -13.43 22.56 -7.85
C GLY A 473 -13.40 22.12 -9.32
N ASP A 474 -12.85 22.97 -10.19
CA ASP A 474 -12.60 22.60 -11.59
C ASP A 474 -11.51 21.53 -11.64
N PRO A 475 -11.71 20.39 -12.34
CA PRO A 475 -10.73 19.31 -12.42
C PRO A 475 -9.32 19.74 -12.80
N ALA A 476 -9.15 20.63 -13.77
CA ALA A 476 -7.83 21.11 -14.18
C ALA A 476 -7.18 22.01 -13.10
N ASP A 477 -7.97 22.86 -12.43
CA ASP A 477 -7.46 23.78 -11.43
C ASP A 477 -7.03 23.01 -10.17
N VAL A 478 -7.79 21.99 -9.70
CA VAL A 478 -7.44 21.19 -8.52
C VAL A 478 -6.21 20.33 -8.78
N LEU A 479 -6.07 19.75 -10.00
CA LEU A 479 -4.87 18.99 -10.39
C LEU A 479 -3.64 19.90 -10.49
N GLY A 480 -3.77 21.11 -11.02
CA GLY A 480 -2.68 22.08 -11.06
C GLY A 480 -2.20 22.50 -9.66
N GLN A 481 -3.13 22.63 -8.69
CA GLN A 481 -2.77 22.91 -7.30
C GLN A 481 -2.08 21.71 -6.64
N ALA A 482 -2.60 20.50 -6.84
CA ALA A 482 -1.98 19.27 -6.33
C ALA A 482 -0.55 19.11 -6.88
N GLN A 483 -0.34 19.31 -8.19
CA GLN A 483 1.01 19.30 -8.80
C GLN A 483 1.96 20.24 -8.06
N ALA A 484 1.57 21.47 -7.85
CA ALA A 484 2.45 22.48 -7.23
C ALA A 484 2.85 22.09 -5.79
N ASN A 485 1.91 21.55 -5.02
CA ASN A 485 2.15 21.14 -3.64
C ASN A 485 3.02 19.86 -3.57
N ILE A 486 2.78 18.92 -4.46
CA ILE A 486 3.59 17.69 -4.54
C ILE A 486 5.04 18.00 -4.96
N ASP A 487 5.24 18.89 -5.96
CA ASP A 487 6.58 19.34 -6.38
C ASP A 487 7.33 20.03 -5.25
N GLU A 488 6.63 20.80 -4.40
CA GLU A 488 7.23 21.38 -3.17
C GLU A 488 7.62 20.28 -2.17
N ALA A 489 6.78 19.25 -1.98
CA ALA A 489 7.09 18.13 -1.10
C ALA A 489 8.29 17.31 -1.61
N ILE A 490 8.36 17.01 -2.91
CA ILE A 490 9.50 16.33 -3.53
C ILE A 490 10.78 17.15 -3.34
N THR A 491 10.74 18.45 -3.62
CA THR A 491 11.92 19.32 -3.46
C THR A 491 12.41 19.34 -2.01
N ARG A 492 11.51 19.51 -1.05
CA ARG A 492 11.83 19.48 0.38
C ARG A 492 12.44 18.15 0.79
N TYR A 493 11.85 17.05 0.35
CA TYR A 493 12.34 15.70 0.64
C TYR A 493 13.78 15.49 0.13
N GLN A 494 14.08 15.94 -1.09
CA GLN A 494 15.42 15.88 -1.66
C GLN A 494 16.43 16.73 -0.89
N GLU A 495 16.06 17.93 -0.45
CA GLU A 495 16.93 18.80 0.34
C GLU A 495 17.22 18.22 1.75
N GLU A 496 16.31 17.41 2.30
CA GLU A 496 16.45 16.83 3.65
C GLU A 496 17.25 15.52 3.66
N ASN A 497 17.24 14.77 2.55
CA ASN A 497 17.80 13.42 2.50
C ASN A 497 19.08 13.31 1.64
N PHE A 498 19.31 14.26 0.73
CA PHE A 498 20.46 14.26 -0.21
C PHE A 498 21.16 15.61 -0.23
#